data_71b339b64fa2dd4d481d79aedbcab588
#
_entry.id   71b339b64fa2dd4d481d79aedbcab588
#
_cell.length_a   1.000
_cell.length_b   1.000
_cell.length_c   1.000
_cell.angle_alpha   90.00
_cell.angle_beta   90.00
_cell.angle_gamma   90.00
#
_symmetry.space_group_name_H-M   'P 1'
#
loop_
_entity.id
_entity.type
_entity.pdbx_description
1 polymer ?
#
loop_
_entity_poly.entity_id
_entity_poly.type
_entity_poly.pdbx_seq_one_letter_code
_entity_poly.pdbx_strand_id
1 'polypeptide(L)'
;MNRLEDKVALVTGAASGIGAACARRFTDEGARVAGLDMVVPDAHPCAAFATADVRDAAAVRAAVEGLVAEVGPIDVLVNAAGVSSFGTADTIDDAEWARVLDINLKGTWHVARVVVRGMVDRGGGSIVNLASVEGIEGGQSQAAYNAAKGGVVLLTRSMAVDYGPHNVRVNCLCPGMIDTPMTAPLQDGNLKPVLEWFRDQHLLGRVGKPEEVAAAALFLASDDASFVTGHALAVDGGYLAGRRFPGTL
;
A
#
# COMPACT_ATOMS: atom_id res chain seq x y z
N MET A 1 -6.73 21.25 5.72
CA MET A 1 -5.98 21.20 6.99
C MET A 1 -4.63 20.59 6.66
N ASN A 2 -3.53 21.23 7.00
CA ASN A 2 -2.19 20.75 6.66
C ASN A 2 -1.72 19.69 7.67
N ARG A 3 -2.28 18.48 7.60
CA ARG A 3 -1.97 17.38 8.56
C ARG A 3 -0.55 16.83 8.45
N LEU A 4 0.11 17.09 7.33
CA LEU A 4 1.48 16.65 7.05
C LEU A 4 2.40 17.84 6.75
N GLU A 5 2.07 19.04 7.27
CA GLU A 5 2.91 20.22 7.13
C GLU A 5 4.32 19.92 7.69
N ASP A 6 5.33 20.36 6.94
CA ASP A 6 6.77 20.12 7.23
C ASP A 6 7.21 18.64 7.24
N LYS A 7 6.35 17.68 6.89
CA LYS A 7 6.72 16.26 6.79
C LYS A 7 7.25 15.91 5.40
N VAL A 8 8.23 15.04 5.37
CA VAL A 8 8.70 14.40 4.14
C VAL A 8 8.10 13.00 4.02
N ALA A 9 7.39 12.75 2.92
CA ALA A 9 6.75 11.46 2.67
C ALA A 9 7.37 10.77 1.45
N LEU A 10 7.73 9.49 1.59
CA LEU A 10 8.08 8.61 0.48
C LEU A 10 6.90 7.71 0.13
N VAL A 11 6.51 7.69 -1.14
CA VAL A 11 5.43 6.82 -1.64
C VAL A 11 5.99 5.93 -2.74
N THR A 12 5.87 4.61 -2.59
CA THR A 12 6.19 3.65 -3.67
C THR A 12 4.93 3.31 -4.47
N GLY A 13 5.09 2.91 -5.74
CA GLY A 13 3.94 2.76 -6.65
C GLY A 13 3.30 4.11 -6.97
N ALA A 14 4.08 5.19 -6.92
CA ALA A 14 3.58 6.57 -6.98
C ALA A 14 3.12 7.01 -8.38
N ALA A 15 3.41 6.22 -9.42
CA ALA A 15 3.02 6.55 -10.79
C ALA A 15 1.53 6.34 -11.08
N SER A 16 0.83 5.50 -10.31
CA SER A 16 -0.57 5.16 -10.63
C SER A 16 -1.39 4.74 -9.40
N GLY A 17 -2.69 4.56 -9.59
CA GLY A 17 -3.61 3.95 -8.63
C GLY A 17 -3.57 4.57 -7.22
N ILE A 18 -3.51 3.71 -6.21
CA ILE A 18 -3.51 4.12 -4.79
C ILE A 18 -2.26 4.93 -4.43
N GLY A 19 -1.08 4.55 -4.93
CA GLY A 19 0.16 5.28 -4.68
C GLY A 19 0.10 6.71 -5.19
N ALA A 20 -0.35 6.92 -6.43
CA ALA A 20 -0.52 8.27 -7.00
C ALA A 20 -1.58 9.08 -6.23
N ALA A 21 -2.66 8.45 -5.76
CA ALA A 21 -3.67 9.12 -4.93
C ALA A 21 -3.10 9.53 -3.56
N CYS A 22 -2.28 8.67 -2.93
CA CYS A 22 -1.56 9.02 -1.70
C CYS A 22 -0.60 10.20 -1.92
N ALA A 23 0.18 10.17 -3.00
CA ALA A 23 1.11 11.25 -3.33
C ALA A 23 0.38 12.59 -3.48
N ARG A 24 -0.72 12.63 -4.25
CA ARG A 24 -1.57 13.83 -4.37
C ARG A 24 -2.12 14.29 -3.02
N ARG A 25 -2.75 13.38 -2.30
CA ARG A 25 -3.39 13.72 -1.02
C ARG A 25 -2.39 14.26 0.00
N PHE A 26 -1.19 13.67 0.07
CA PHE A 26 -0.16 14.10 1.03
C PHE A 26 0.43 15.47 0.65
N THR A 27 0.61 15.73 -0.66
CA THR A 27 1.01 17.06 -1.16
C THR A 27 -0.03 18.12 -0.80
N ASP A 28 -1.33 17.83 -1.00
CA ASP A 28 -2.44 18.73 -0.66
C ASP A 28 -2.54 18.99 0.84
N GLU A 29 -2.00 18.11 1.68
CA GLU A 29 -1.94 18.24 3.15
C GLU A 29 -0.58 18.78 3.66
N GLY A 30 0.23 19.36 2.75
CA GLY A 30 1.45 20.09 3.09
C GLY A 30 2.73 19.26 3.14
N ALA A 31 2.68 17.96 2.83
CA ALA A 31 3.88 17.14 2.80
C ALA A 31 4.77 17.45 1.58
N ARG A 32 6.07 17.37 1.78
CA ARG A 32 7.05 17.26 0.71
C ARG A 32 7.15 15.81 0.28
N VAL A 33 6.52 15.47 -0.86
CA VAL A 33 6.40 14.06 -1.29
C VAL A 33 7.53 13.68 -2.23
N ALA A 34 8.18 12.53 -1.97
CA ALA A 34 9.05 11.82 -2.89
C ALA A 34 8.31 10.61 -3.48
N GLY A 35 8.33 10.45 -4.79
CA GLY A 35 7.77 9.30 -5.49
C GLY A 35 8.83 8.27 -5.86
N LEU A 36 8.50 6.98 -5.81
CA LEU A 36 9.31 5.90 -6.31
C LEU A 36 8.44 4.91 -7.09
N ASP A 37 8.82 4.63 -8.33
CA ASP A 37 8.12 3.67 -9.19
C ASP A 37 9.11 3.10 -10.24
N MET A 38 8.67 2.18 -11.08
CA MET A 38 9.43 1.71 -12.25
C MET A 38 9.41 2.72 -13.40
N VAL A 39 8.45 3.63 -13.42
CA VAL A 39 8.28 4.68 -14.43
C VAL A 39 8.01 6.02 -13.76
N VAL A 40 8.48 7.10 -14.37
CA VAL A 40 8.09 8.46 -14.00
C VAL A 40 6.89 8.85 -14.84
N PRO A 41 5.74 9.19 -14.25
CA PRO A 41 4.60 9.66 -15.03
C PRO A 41 4.83 11.08 -15.56
N ASP A 42 4.20 11.43 -16.70
CA ASP A 42 4.33 12.75 -17.33
C ASP A 42 3.92 13.91 -16.40
N ALA A 43 3.00 13.65 -15.47
CA ALA A 43 2.56 14.60 -14.45
C ALA A 43 2.43 13.93 -13.08
N HIS A 44 3.06 14.51 -12.09
CA HIS A 44 2.98 14.06 -10.70
C HIS A 44 3.12 15.23 -9.71
N PRO A 45 2.54 15.13 -8.50
CA PRO A 45 2.63 16.18 -7.48
C PRO A 45 3.92 16.12 -6.66
N CYS A 46 4.76 15.09 -6.85
CA CYS A 46 5.95 14.86 -6.04
C CYS A 46 7.00 15.94 -6.25
N ALA A 47 7.66 16.36 -5.17
CA ALA A 47 8.80 17.28 -5.18
C ALA A 47 10.05 16.64 -5.80
N ALA A 48 10.21 15.32 -5.64
CA ALA A 48 11.23 14.51 -6.29
C ALA A 48 10.65 13.16 -6.72
N PHE A 49 11.25 12.54 -7.73
CA PHE A 49 10.82 11.22 -8.22
C PHE A 49 12.03 10.38 -8.66
N ALA A 50 12.09 9.14 -8.20
CA ALA A 50 13.13 8.20 -8.60
C ALA A 50 12.54 6.93 -9.24
N THR A 51 13.31 6.31 -10.13
CA THR A 51 12.94 5.00 -10.71
C THR A 51 13.72 3.88 -10.04
N ALA A 52 12.99 2.87 -9.57
CA ALA A 52 13.56 1.61 -9.11
C ALA A 52 12.54 0.48 -9.16
N ASP A 53 13.01 -0.73 -9.41
CA ASP A 53 12.25 -1.96 -9.15
C ASP A 53 12.42 -2.32 -7.68
N VAL A 54 11.31 -2.44 -6.95
CA VAL A 54 11.33 -2.79 -5.51
C VAL A 54 11.90 -4.18 -5.22
N ARG A 55 12.04 -5.04 -6.26
CA ARG A 55 12.70 -6.34 -6.16
C ARG A 55 14.22 -6.21 -6.01
N ASP A 56 14.81 -5.14 -6.55
CA ASP A 56 16.24 -4.88 -6.51
C ASP A 56 16.60 -4.04 -5.27
N ALA A 57 17.19 -4.70 -4.29
CA ALA A 57 17.57 -4.07 -3.03
C ALA A 57 18.64 -2.97 -3.18
N ALA A 58 19.54 -3.10 -4.15
CA ALA A 58 20.59 -2.12 -4.39
C ALA A 58 20.03 -0.87 -5.09
N ALA A 59 19.17 -1.06 -6.11
CA ALA A 59 18.46 0.02 -6.77
C ALA A 59 17.55 0.78 -5.81
N VAL A 60 16.79 0.07 -4.95
CA VAL A 60 15.95 0.69 -3.90
C VAL A 60 16.79 1.55 -2.96
N ARG A 61 17.92 1.02 -2.47
CA ARG A 61 18.79 1.78 -1.58
C ARG A 61 19.29 3.06 -2.25
N ALA A 62 19.85 2.95 -3.45
CA ALA A 62 20.39 4.10 -4.19
C ALA A 62 19.29 5.16 -4.48
N ALA A 63 18.10 4.71 -4.89
CA ALA A 63 16.97 5.59 -5.15
C ALA A 63 16.51 6.33 -3.88
N VAL A 64 16.34 5.63 -2.76
CA VAL A 64 15.94 6.25 -1.49
C VAL A 64 17.00 7.22 -0.96
N GLU A 65 18.29 6.85 -1.02
CA GLU A 65 19.40 7.75 -0.63
C GLU A 65 19.42 9.02 -1.48
N GLY A 66 19.23 8.91 -2.81
CA GLY A 66 19.10 10.05 -3.71
C GLY A 66 17.91 10.95 -3.38
N LEU A 67 16.73 10.36 -3.15
CA LEU A 67 15.55 11.11 -2.75
C LEU A 67 15.73 11.82 -1.40
N VAL A 68 16.34 11.15 -0.41
CA VAL A 68 16.64 11.77 0.89
C VAL A 68 17.59 12.96 0.75
N ALA A 69 18.57 12.88 -0.14
CA ALA A 69 19.48 14.00 -0.42
C ALA A 69 18.76 15.21 -1.04
N GLU A 70 17.68 14.98 -1.81
CA GLU A 70 16.91 16.01 -2.49
C GLU A 70 15.78 16.61 -1.63
N VAL A 71 14.98 15.76 -0.95
CA VAL A 71 13.80 16.22 -0.21
C VAL A 71 13.97 16.26 1.29
N GLY A 72 15.05 15.71 1.82
CA GLY A 72 15.29 15.58 3.26
C GLY A 72 14.91 14.20 3.80
N PRO A 73 15.13 13.99 5.12
CA PRO A 73 14.89 12.71 5.78
C PRO A 73 13.39 12.35 5.80
N ILE A 74 13.09 11.07 5.54
CA ILE A 74 11.71 10.58 5.39
C ILE A 74 11.03 10.41 6.75
N ASP A 75 9.92 11.11 6.97
CA ASP A 75 9.07 11.02 8.18
C ASP A 75 7.92 10.03 7.99
N VAL A 76 7.44 9.89 6.76
CA VAL A 76 6.32 9.01 6.40
C VAL A 76 6.72 8.13 5.22
N LEU A 77 6.43 6.83 5.32
CA LEU A 77 6.57 5.89 4.21
C LEU A 77 5.21 5.27 3.87
N VAL A 78 4.82 5.31 2.59
CA VAL A 78 3.70 4.53 2.06
C VAL A 78 4.24 3.51 1.07
N ASN A 79 4.18 2.23 1.43
CA ASN A 79 4.52 1.12 0.55
C ASN A 79 3.29 0.70 -0.26
N ALA A 80 3.09 1.30 -1.45
CA ALA A 80 1.94 1.01 -2.31
C ALA A 80 2.31 0.29 -3.63
N ALA A 81 3.60 0.06 -3.90
CA ALA A 81 4.01 -0.78 -5.03
C ALA A 81 3.49 -2.21 -4.86
N GLY A 82 2.86 -2.75 -5.90
CA GLY A 82 2.30 -4.08 -5.85
C GLY A 82 1.70 -4.53 -7.18
N VAL A 83 1.46 -5.83 -7.29
CA VAL A 83 0.86 -6.49 -8.46
C VAL A 83 -0.19 -7.49 -8.03
N SER A 84 -1.18 -7.73 -8.88
CA SER A 84 -2.13 -8.84 -8.74
C SER A 84 -1.60 -10.11 -9.42
N SER A 85 -2.23 -11.25 -9.12
CA SER A 85 -1.94 -12.54 -9.73
C SER A 85 -3.18 -13.43 -9.65
N PHE A 86 -3.27 -14.38 -10.59
CA PHE A 86 -4.30 -15.40 -10.59
C PHE A 86 -3.67 -16.78 -10.72
N GLY A 87 -4.13 -17.72 -9.94
CA GLY A 87 -3.71 -19.12 -9.93
C GLY A 87 -4.02 -19.80 -8.60
N THR A 88 -4.48 -21.03 -8.66
CA THR A 88 -4.62 -21.91 -7.48
C THR A 88 -3.24 -22.41 -7.05
N ALA A 89 -3.15 -23.02 -5.87
CA ALA A 89 -1.87 -23.50 -5.32
C ALA A 89 -1.19 -24.58 -6.20
N ASP A 90 -1.96 -25.28 -7.02
CA ASP A 90 -1.48 -26.33 -7.93
C ASP A 90 -1.29 -25.86 -9.38
N THR A 91 -1.80 -24.68 -9.75
CA THR A 91 -1.73 -24.17 -11.13
C THR A 91 -0.80 -22.98 -11.32
N ILE A 92 -0.48 -22.25 -10.24
CA ILE A 92 0.48 -21.15 -10.32
C ILE A 92 1.89 -21.71 -10.50
N ASP A 93 2.64 -21.17 -11.45
CA ASP A 93 4.03 -21.58 -11.65
C ASP A 93 5.00 -20.86 -10.69
N ASP A 94 6.21 -21.41 -10.56
CA ASP A 94 7.23 -20.89 -9.65
C ASP A 94 7.67 -19.46 -9.99
N ALA A 95 7.67 -19.09 -11.27
CA ALA A 95 8.08 -17.75 -11.70
C ALA A 95 7.05 -16.69 -11.31
N GLU A 96 5.76 -16.98 -11.51
CA GLU A 96 4.68 -16.08 -11.10
C GLU A 96 4.55 -16.01 -9.58
N TRP A 97 4.69 -17.15 -8.88
CA TRP A 97 4.77 -17.17 -7.41
C TRP A 97 5.89 -16.26 -6.91
N ALA A 98 7.12 -16.44 -7.40
CA ALA A 98 8.27 -15.63 -7.02
C ALA A 98 8.05 -14.14 -7.35
N ARG A 99 7.53 -13.83 -8.55
CA ARG A 99 7.24 -12.45 -8.97
C ARG A 99 6.34 -11.73 -7.98
N VAL A 100 5.26 -12.38 -7.55
CA VAL A 100 4.27 -11.79 -6.65
C VAL A 100 4.84 -11.59 -5.24
N LEU A 101 5.53 -12.58 -4.68
CA LEU A 101 6.15 -12.46 -3.36
C LEU A 101 7.30 -11.44 -3.37
N ASP A 102 8.12 -11.43 -4.40
CA ASP A 102 9.25 -10.52 -4.52
C ASP A 102 8.79 -9.04 -4.63
N ILE A 103 7.69 -8.77 -5.34
CA ILE A 103 7.17 -7.42 -5.46
C ILE A 103 6.39 -7.03 -4.19
N ASN A 104 5.34 -7.80 -3.84
CA ASN A 104 4.38 -7.37 -2.82
C ASN A 104 4.91 -7.46 -1.40
N LEU A 105 5.70 -8.48 -1.07
CA LEU A 105 6.20 -8.70 0.29
C LEU A 105 7.66 -8.28 0.45
N LYS A 106 8.56 -8.86 -0.34
CA LYS A 106 9.98 -8.57 -0.24
C LYS A 106 10.30 -7.14 -0.65
N GLY A 107 9.63 -6.60 -1.70
CA GLY A 107 9.75 -5.20 -2.12
C GLY A 107 9.31 -4.23 -1.02
N THR A 108 8.18 -4.50 -0.35
CA THR A 108 7.73 -3.74 0.83
C THR A 108 8.80 -3.72 1.92
N TRP A 109 9.41 -4.87 2.22
CA TRP A 109 10.49 -4.96 3.19
C TRP A 109 11.76 -4.25 2.72
N HIS A 110 12.13 -4.33 1.43
CA HIS A 110 13.32 -3.66 0.90
C HIS A 110 13.29 -2.16 1.12
N VAL A 111 12.15 -1.50 0.85
CA VAL A 111 12.01 -0.07 1.06
C VAL A 111 11.94 0.27 2.54
N ALA A 112 11.11 -0.46 3.30
CA ALA A 112 10.94 -0.22 4.73
C ALA A 112 12.26 -0.30 5.51
N ARG A 113 13.12 -1.30 5.24
CA ARG A 113 14.40 -1.47 5.95
C ARG A 113 15.42 -0.35 5.69
N VAL A 114 15.32 0.33 4.53
CA VAL A 114 16.19 1.47 4.23
C VAL A 114 15.71 2.71 4.98
N VAL A 115 14.38 2.93 5.01
CA VAL A 115 13.77 4.13 5.59
C VAL A 115 13.73 4.09 7.11
N VAL A 116 13.38 2.93 7.70
CA VAL A 116 13.11 2.81 9.13
C VAL A 116 14.30 3.18 10.00
N ARG A 117 15.53 2.92 9.53
CA ARG A 117 16.74 3.26 10.31
C ARG A 117 16.83 4.77 10.57
N GLY A 118 16.61 5.58 9.52
CA GLY A 118 16.59 7.03 9.68
C GLY A 118 15.45 7.53 10.57
N MET A 119 14.29 6.86 10.57
CA MET A 119 13.19 7.17 11.51
C MET A 119 13.57 6.88 12.95
N VAL A 120 14.18 5.70 13.22
CA VAL A 120 14.68 5.33 14.56
C VAL A 120 15.72 6.33 15.07
N ASP A 121 16.69 6.68 14.23
CA ASP A 121 17.79 7.58 14.60
C ASP A 121 17.29 9.02 14.91
N ARG A 122 16.12 9.43 14.35
CA ARG A 122 15.46 10.72 14.65
C ARG A 122 14.37 10.63 15.72
N GLY A 123 14.06 9.44 16.24
CA GLY A 123 13.11 9.24 17.33
C GLY A 123 11.65 9.30 16.92
N GLY A 124 11.31 8.93 15.66
CA GLY A 124 9.93 8.81 15.23
C GLY A 124 9.72 8.73 13.72
N GLY A 125 8.53 8.28 13.35
CA GLY A 125 8.08 8.16 11.97
C GLY A 125 6.79 7.36 11.83
N SER A 126 6.25 7.31 10.61
CA SER A 126 5.07 6.50 10.30
C SER A 126 5.26 5.71 9.01
N ILE A 127 4.99 4.41 9.08
CA ILE A 127 5.02 3.49 7.93
C ILE A 127 3.61 2.95 7.69
N VAL A 128 3.11 3.10 6.47
CA VAL A 128 1.81 2.58 6.02
C VAL A 128 2.04 1.61 4.87
N ASN A 129 1.84 0.32 5.12
CA ASN A 129 1.98 -0.73 4.11
C ASN A 129 0.63 -1.00 3.42
N LEU A 130 0.61 -1.24 2.11
CA LEU A 130 -0.59 -1.69 1.40
C LEU A 130 -0.66 -3.21 1.39
N ALA A 131 -1.49 -3.75 2.30
CA ALA A 131 -1.92 -5.14 2.29
C ALA A 131 -3.14 -5.31 1.34
N SER A 132 -4.16 -6.04 1.77
CA SER A 132 -5.43 -6.28 1.07
C SER A 132 -6.42 -6.93 2.05
N VAL A 133 -7.72 -6.88 1.78
CA VAL A 133 -8.68 -7.79 2.42
C VAL A 133 -8.26 -9.25 2.26
N GLU A 134 -7.66 -9.58 1.13
CA GLU A 134 -7.10 -10.91 0.83
C GLU A 134 -5.79 -11.24 1.58
N GLY A 135 -5.28 -10.33 2.38
CA GLY A 135 -4.27 -10.61 3.41
C GLY A 135 -4.88 -11.00 4.76
N ILE A 136 -6.21 -10.89 4.91
CA ILE A 136 -6.98 -11.23 6.11
C ILE A 136 -7.84 -12.47 5.88
N GLU A 137 -8.47 -12.57 4.70
CA GLU A 137 -9.21 -13.76 4.27
C GLU A 137 -8.66 -14.31 2.96
N GLY A 138 -9.01 -15.57 2.63
CA GLY A 138 -8.57 -16.20 1.38
C GLY A 138 -9.45 -15.80 0.20
N GLY A 139 -8.84 -15.34 -0.91
CA GLY A 139 -9.49 -15.16 -2.20
C GLY A 139 -9.31 -16.38 -3.11
N GLN A 140 -10.34 -16.72 -3.87
CA GLN A 140 -10.27 -17.82 -4.84
C GLN A 140 -9.25 -17.55 -5.95
N SER A 141 -8.43 -18.55 -6.30
CA SER A 141 -7.44 -18.45 -7.37
C SER A 141 -6.42 -17.31 -7.20
N GLN A 142 -6.02 -17.02 -5.97
CA GLN A 142 -5.06 -15.95 -5.64
C GLN A 142 -3.98 -16.42 -4.66
N ALA A 143 -3.49 -17.66 -4.81
CA ALA A 143 -2.61 -18.30 -3.83
C ALA A 143 -1.37 -17.45 -3.48
N ALA A 144 -0.61 -16.97 -4.47
CA ALA A 144 0.58 -16.14 -4.24
C ALA A 144 0.24 -14.77 -3.69
N TYR A 145 -0.84 -14.15 -4.18
CA TYR A 145 -1.27 -12.83 -3.74
C TYR A 145 -1.71 -12.84 -2.27
N ASN A 146 -2.55 -13.82 -1.89
CA ASN A 146 -2.99 -14.00 -0.50
C ASN A 146 -1.80 -14.24 0.44
N ALA A 147 -0.87 -15.12 0.04
CA ALA A 147 0.35 -15.38 0.82
C ALA A 147 1.19 -14.12 1.00
N ALA A 148 1.41 -13.35 -0.08
CA ALA A 148 2.19 -12.11 -0.03
C ALA A 148 1.50 -11.05 0.85
N LYS A 149 0.18 -10.83 0.68
CA LYS A 149 -0.57 -9.80 1.43
C LYS A 149 -0.80 -10.18 2.89
N GLY A 150 -0.98 -11.47 3.20
CA GLY A 150 -0.93 -11.99 4.56
C GLY A 150 0.45 -11.79 5.21
N GLY A 151 1.52 -12.02 4.45
CA GLY A 151 2.89 -11.70 4.85
C GLY A 151 3.09 -10.22 5.19
N VAL A 152 2.52 -9.28 4.41
CA VAL A 152 2.57 -7.83 4.68
C VAL A 152 1.86 -7.49 5.98
N VAL A 153 0.70 -8.12 6.28
CA VAL A 153 0.00 -7.91 7.56
C VAL A 153 0.88 -8.33 8.74
N LEU A 154 1.51 -9.51 8.67
CA LEU A 154 2.39 -10.00 9.75
C LEU A 154 3.69 -9.21 9.84
N LEU A 155 4.31 -8.83 8.71
CA LEU A 155 5.49 -7.97 8.67
C LEU A 155 5.19 -6.62 9.35
N THR A 156 4.02 -6.03 9.09
CA THR A 156 3.56 -4.79 9.73
C THR A 156 3.54 -4.91 11.24
N ARG A 157 2.98 -6.01 11.78
CA ARG A 157 2.93 -6.26 13.22
C ARG A 157 4.32 -6.48 13.82
N SER A 158 5.17 -7.25 13.17
CA SER A 158 6.55 -7.45 13.59
C SER A 158 7.31 -6.13 13.68
N MET A 159 7.24 -5.32 12.62
CA MET A 159 7.88 -4.00 12.61
C MET A 159 7.30 -3.05 13.68
N ALA A 160 6.01 -3.10 13.95
CA ALA A 160 5.39 -2.30 15.02
C ALA A 160 5.94 -2.68 16.41
N VAL A 161 6.17 -3.98 16.65
CA VAL A 161 6.80 -4.47 17.89
C VAL A 161 8.24 -4.00 18.00
N ASP A 162 9.02 -4.14 16.91
CA ASP A 162 10.45 -3.84 16.90
C ASP A 162 10.73 -2.33 17.04
N TYR A 163 9.91 -1.48 16.36
CA TYR A 163 10.20 -0.05 16.23
C TYR A 163 9.27 0.86 17.04
N GLY A 164 8.21 0.33 17.64
CA GLY A 164 7.34 1.09 18.55
C GLY A 164 8.07 1.74 19.72
N PRO A 165 9.04 1.07 20.38
CA PRO A 165 9.88 1.68 21.43
C PRO A 165 10.68 2.91 20.96
N HIS A 166 10.87 3.07 19.65
CA HIS A 166 11.55 4.20 19.03
C HIS A 166 10.57 5.24 18.46
N ASN A 167 9.29 5.19 18.87
CA ASN A 167 8.23 6.08 18.37
C ASN A 167 8.01 5.99 16.83
N VAL A 168 8.31 4.85 16.21
CA VAL A 168 7.98 4.57 14.82
C VAL A 168 6.71 3.74 14.78
N ARG A 169 5.63 4.31 14.22
CA ARG A 169 4.36 3.61 14.05
C ARG A 169 4.36 2.85 12.71
N VAL A 170 3.92 1.62 12.72
CA VAL A 170 3.83 0.79 11.51
C VAL A 170 2.44 0.18 11.43
N ASN A 171 1.68 0.53 10.40
CA ASN A 171 0.33 0.04 10.17
C ASN A 171 0.18 -0.44 8.72
N CYS A 172 -0.87 -1.19 8.42
CA CYS A 172 -1.22 -1.47 7.03
C CYS A 172 -2.68 -1.14 6.74
N LEU A 173 -2.94 -0.84 5.48
CA LEU A 173 -4.27 -0.75 4.92
C LEU A 173 -4.62 -2.06 4.23
N CYS A 174 -5.87 -2.48 4.38
CA CYS A 174 -6.45 -3.65 3.73
C CYS A 174 -7.60 -3.19 2.83
N PRO A 175 -7.30 -2.68 1.61
CA PRO A 175 -8.33 -2.27 0.68
C PRO A 175 -9.13 -3.48 0.18
N GLY A 176 -10.43 -3.27 -0.08
CA GLY A 176 -11.23 -4.15 -0.91
C GLY A 176 -10.93 -3.93 -2.41
N MET A 177 -11.92 -4.16 -3.27
CA MET A 177 -11.82 -3.86 -4.69
C MET A 177 -11.81 -2.34 -4.90
N ILE A 178 -10.73 -1.81 -5.45
CA ILE A 178 -10.52 -0.38 -5.72
C ILE A 178 -10.36 -0.16 -7.22
N ASP A 179 -11.00 0.86 -7.76
CA ASP A 179 -10.91 1.26 -9.17
C ASP A 179 -9.52 1.84 -9.49
N THR A 180 -8.67 1.03 -10.08
CA THR A 180 -7.26 1.34 -10.38
C THR A 180 -6.85 0.70 -11.70
N PRO A 181 -5.70 1.06 -12.29
CA PRO A 181 -5.16 0.34 -13.43
C PRO A 181 -4.96 -1.17 -13.19
N MET A 182 -4.70 -1.60 -11.95
CA MET A 182 -4.57 -3.01 -11.59
C MET A 182 -5.88 -3.79 -11.78
N THR A 183 -7.03 -3.16 -11.54
CA THR A 183 -8.37 -3.75 -11.64
C THR A 183 -9.07 -3.43 -12.95
N ALA A 184 -8.51 -2.55 -13.78
CA ALA A 184 -9.07 -2.18 -15.09
C ALA A 184 -9.37 -3.38 -16.00
N PRO A 185 -8.53 -4.45 -16.06
CA PRO A 185 -8.86 -5.64 -16.85
C PRO A 185 -10.14 -6.35 -16.44
N LEU A 186 -10.64 -6.12 -15.22
CA LEU A 186 -11.91 -6.70 -14.74
C LEU A 186 -13.14 -5.94 -15.25
N GLN A 187 -12.97 -4.76 -15.87
CA GLN A 187 -14.08 -3.94 -16.33
C GLN A 187 -14.69 -4.46 -17.64
N ASP A 188 -13.92 -5.24 -18.40
CA ASP A 188 -14.30 -5.69 -19.73
C ASP A 188 -14.26 -7.22 -19.90
N GLY A 189 -15.01 -7.71 -20.89
CA GLY A 189 -14.96 -9.09 -21.33
C GLY A 189 -15.42 -10.12 -20.29
N ASN A 190 -14.74 -11.28 -20.30
CA ASN A 190 -15.09 -12.44 -19.46
C ASN A 190 -14.83 -12.23 -17.96
N LEU A 191 -14.11 -11.19 -17.57
CA LEU A 191 -13.79 -10.90 -16.17
C LEU A 191 -14.77 -9.92 -15.50
N LYS A 192 -15.66 -9.29 -16.28
CA LYS A 192 -16.70 -8.40 -15.74
C LYS A 192 -17.57 -9.04 -14.64
N PRO A 193 -17.99 -10.32 -14.73
CA PRO A 193 -18.74 -10.96 -13.65
C PRO A 193 -17.96 -11.02 -12.32
N VAL A 194 -16.62 -11.10 -12.37
CA VAL A 194 -15.75 -11.06 -11.17
C VAL A 194 -15.84 -9.68 -10.50
N LEU A 195 -15.75 -8.61 -11.26
CA LEU A 195 -15.90 -7.25 -10.74
C LEU A 195 -17.29 -7.02 -10.15
N GLU A 196 -18.34 -7.49 -10.84
CA GLU A 196 -19.73 -7.41 -10.35
C GLU A 196 -19.91 -8.18 -9.05
N TRP A 197 -19.35 -9.38 -8.95
CA TRP A 197 -19.37 -10.16 -7.71
C TRP A 197 -18.68 -9.42 -6.56
N PHE A 198 -17.48 -8.87 -6.78
CA PHE A 198 -16.78 -8.09 -5.74
C PHE A 198 -17.59 -6.87 -5.32
N ARG A 199 -18.18 -6.12 -6.30
CA ARG A 199 -19.05 -4.99 -6.01
C ARG A 199 -20.19 -5.38 -5.09
N ASP A 200 -20.84 -6.53 -5.33
CA ASP A 200 -21.99 -6.99 -4.58
C ASP A 200 -21.60 -7.53 -3.19
N GLN A 201 -20.35 -7.94 -2.99
CA GLN A 201 -19.82 -8.32 -1.67
C GLN A 201 -19.49 -7.09 -0.79
N HIS A 202 -19.22 -5.92 -1.38
CA HIS A 202 -19.09 -4.71 -0.58
C HIS A 202 -20.45 -4.24 -0.08
N LEU A 203 -20.61 -4.08 1.25
CA LEU A 203 -21.90 -3.66 1.84
C LEU A 203 -22.36 -2.29 1.33
N LEU A 204 -21.41 -1.42 0.91
CA LEU A 204 -21.70 -0.14 0.27
C LEU A 204 -22.14 -0.27 -1.21
N GLY A 205 -22.16 -1.48 -1.80
CA GLY A 205 -22.70 -1.78 -3.13
C GLY A 205 -21.89 -1.18 -4.29
N ARG A 206 -20.62 -0.84 -4.08
CA ARG A 206 -19.73 -0.28 -5.11
C ARG A 206 -18.27 -0.65 -4.85
N VAL A 207 -17.44 -0.52 -5.88
CA VAL A 207 -15.98 -0.51 -5.72
C VAL A 207 -15.53 0.79 -5.04
N GLY A 208 -14.40 0.73 -4.33
CA GLY A 208 -13.78 1.91 -3.73
C GLY A 208 -13.01 2.74 -4.74
N LYS A 209 -12.66 3.96 -4.36
CA LYS A 209 -11.80 4.86 -5.14
C LYS A 209 -10.40 4.94 -4.51
N PRO A 210 -9.34 5.17 -5.30
CA PRO A 210 -8.00 5.38 -4.77
C PRO A 210 -7.93 6.47 -3.70
N GLU A 211 -8.71 7.54 -3.85
CA GLU A 211 -8.77 8.68 -2.92
C GLU A 211 -9.31 8.28 -1.53
N GLU A 212 -10.19 7.27 -1.46
CA GLU A 212 -10.73 6.76 -0.19
C GLU A 212 -9.65 6.00 0.60
N VAL A 213 -8.79 5.25 -0.12
CA VAL A 213 -7.63 4.58 0.48
C VAL A 213 -6.57 5.61 0.89
N ALA A 214 -6.33 6.64 0.07
CA ALA A 214 -5.40 7.73 0.37
C ALA A 214 -5.83 8.53 1.61
N ALA A 215 -7.15 8.70 1.84
CA ALA A 215 -7.66 9.34 3.05
C ALA A 215 -7.36 8.53 4.33
N ALA A 216 -7.47 7.20 4.25
CA ALA A 216 -7.09 6.31 5.35
C ALA A 216 -5.56 6.27 5.55
N ALA A 217 -4.78 6.32 4.47
CA ALA A 217 -3.33 6.44 4.54
C ALA A 217 -2.91 7.74 5.24
N LEU A 218 -3.56 8.86 4.91
CA LEU A 218 -3.32 10.15 5.57
C LEU A 218 -3.60 10.09 7.07
N PHE A 219 -4.72 9.48 7.49
CA PHE A 219 -5.01 9.28 8.91
C PHE A 219 -3.88 8.53 9.61
N LEU A 220 -3.46 7.36 9.07
CA LEU A 220 -2.40 6.56 9.67
C LEU A 220 -1.02 7.26 9.64
N ALA A 221 -0.77 8.10 8.64
CA ALA A 221 0.46 8.86 8.49
C ALA A 221 0.57 10.02 9.48
N SER A 222 -0.56 10.66 9.81
CA SER A 222 -0.63 11.88 10.63
C SER A 222 -0.62 11.60 12.14
N ASP A 223 -0.54 12.68 12.92
CA ASP A 223 -0.60 12.63 14.39
C ASP A 223 -2.00 12.25 14.91
N ASP A 224 -3.05 12.31 14.07
CA ASP A 224 -4.38 11.79 14.40
C ASP A 224 -4.35 10.31 14.78
N ALA A 225 -3.34 9.56 14.29
CA ALA A 225 -3.10 8.15 14.58
C ALA A 225 -1.94 7.92 15.57
N SER A 226 -1.61 8.90 16.42
CA SER A 226 -0.45 8.85 17.34
C SER A 226 -0.45 7.65 18.29
N PHE A 227 -1.61 7.06 18.57
CA PHE A 227 -1.73 5.85 19.42
C PHE A 227 -2.14 4.60 18.63
N VAL A 228 -1.93 4.60 17.29
CA VAL A 228 -2.27 3.47 16.40
C VAL A 228 -1.00 2.90 15.78
N THR A 229 -0.64 1.68 16.17
CA THR A 229 0.47 0.92 15.58
C THR A 229 0.16 -0.58 15.55
N GLY A 230 0.70 -1.33 14.60
CA GLY A 230 0.46 -2.77 14.42
C GLY A 230 -0.93 -3.10 13.87
N HIS A 231 -1.71 -2.11 13.43
CA HIS A 231 -3.09 -2.28 12.99
C HIS A 231 -3.19 -2.58 11.49
N ALA A 232 -4.13 -3.48 11.14
CA ALA A 232 -4.56 -3.74 9.77
C ALA A 232 -5.94 -3.09 9.57
N LEU A 233 -5.96 -1.90 8.99
CA LEU A 233 -7.18 -1.11 8.80
C LEU A 233 -7.85 -1.48 7.49
N ALA A 234 -9.04 -2.07 7.55
CA ALA A 234 -9.86 -2.34 6.38
C ALA A 234 -10.41 -1.05 5.77
N VAL A 235 -10.27 -0.92 4.44
CA VAL A 235 -10.86 0.15 3.61
C VAL A 235 -11.58 -0.54 2.47
N ASP A 236 -12.70 -1.16 2.76
CA ASP A 236 -13.27 -2.27 1.98
C ASP A 236 -14.78 -2.17 1.75
N GLY A 237 -15.39 -1.04 2.07
CA GLY A 237 -16.84 -0.88 1.92
C GLY A 237 -17.67 -1.90 2.72
N GLY A 238 -17.07 -2.49 3.78
CA GLY A 238 -17.70 -3.48 4.66
C GLY A 238 -17.56 -4.93 4.18
N TYR A 239 -16.67 -5.19 3.22
CA TYR A 239 -16.44 -6.53 2.67
C TYR A 239 -16.11 -7.56 3.77
N LEU A 240 -15.24 -7.23 4.71
CA LEU A 240 -14.84 -8.10 5.83
C LEU A 240 -15.82 -8.08 7.00
N ALA A 241 -16.78 -7.15 7.05
CA ALA A 241 -17.73 -7.03 8.16
C ALA A 241 -18.76 -8.17 8.19
N GLY A 242 -19.03 -8.80 7.04
CA GLY A 242 -19.99 -9.90 6.93
C GLY A 242 -20.67 -9.97 5.57
N ARG A 243 -21.71 -10.78 5.46
CA ARG A 243 -22.48 -11.01 4.23
C ARG A 243 -23.94 -10.65 4.44
N ARG A 244 -24.57 -10.07 3.41
CA ARG A 244 -26.01 -9.80 3.40
C ARG A 244 -26.78 -11.05 2.98
N PHE A 245 -27.94 -11.28 3.60
CA PHE A 245 -28.86 -12.31 3.11
C PHE A 245 -29.55 -11.82 1.82
N PRO A 246 -29.67 -12.67 0.79
CA PRO A 246 -30.40 -12.31 -0.42
C PRO A 246 -31.86 -11.95 -0.12
N GLY A 247 -32.34 -10.83 -0.65
CA GLY A 247 -33.77 -10.47 -0.59
C GLY A 247 -34.28 -9.91 0.73
N THR A 248 -33.41 -9.59 1.69
CA THR A 248 -33.82 -8.89 2.94
C THR A 248 -33.55 -7.40 2.86
N LEU A 249 -34.60 -6.60 3.08
CA LEU A 249 -34.78 -5.13 3.11
C LEU A 249 -35.12 -4.51 1.79
#